data_5267c7a8e860830fe84573ec783da265
#
_entry.id   5267c7a8e860830fe84573ec783da265
#
_cell.length_a   1.000
_cell.length_b   1.000
_cell.length_c   1.000
_cell.angle_alpha   90.00
_cell.angle_beta   90.00
_cell.angle_gamma   90.00
#
_symmetry.space_group_name_H-M   'P 1'
#
loop_
_entity.id
_entity.type
_entity.pdbx_description
1 polymer ?
#
loop_
_entity_poly.entity_id
_entity_poly.type
_entity_poly.pdbx_seq_one_letter_code
_entity_poly.pdbx_strand_id
1 'polypeptide(L)'
;MAAYPPPGLTEEVQRIQDREHLRLLVIGHYVYAGISALFSLFPLVYVGFGLLMALAPSAGAAASGGGPPPQIFGLFFAAVGGAIFLLGETMAALTYLAGRSVKQRKSRVFVMVIGAINCLNMPLGTLLGVFTFVVLSRQTVRAEFEGALQEDPVAARWPEPV
;
A
#
# COMPACT_ATOMS: atom_id res chain seq x y z
N MET A 1 -39.18 -19.01 21.77
CA MET A 1 -38.40 -19.88 20.87
C MET A 1 -37.93 -19.02 19.70
N ALA A 2 -36.66 -18.63 19.67
CA ALA A 2 -36.12 -17.90 18.56
C ALA A 2 -35.96 -18.87 17.39
N ALA A 3 -36.67 -18.64 16.27
CA ALA A 3 -36.59 -19.46 15.09
C ALA A 3 -35.14 -19.36 14.53
N TYR A 4 -34.45 -20.48 14.48
CA TYR A 4 -33.14 -20.59 13.85
C TYR A 4 -33.31 -20.30 12.35
N PRO A 5 -32.61 -19.29 11.79
CA PRO A 5 -32.76 -18.99 10.36
C PRO A 5 -32.33 -20.19 9.53
N PRO A 6 -32.98 -20.45 8.39
CA PRO A 6 -32.64 -21.55 7.51
C PRO A 6 -31.19 -21.41 7.02
N PRO A 7 -30.42 -22.50 6.90
CA PRO A 7 -28.96 -22.50 6.66
C PRO A 7 -28.55 -21.72 5.39
N GLY A 8 -29.40 -21.63 4.38
CA GLY A 8 -29.08 -20.84 3.16
C GLY A 8 -29.08 -19.33 3.36
N LEU A 9 -29.93 -18.80 4.24
CA LEU A 9 -29.96 -17.35 4.51
C LEU A 9 -28.72 -16.85 5.24
N THR A 10 -28.15 -17.67 6.11
CA THR A 10 -26.91 -17.29 6.82
C THR A 10 -25.70 -17.22 5.88
N GLU A 11 -25.63 -18.12 4.90
CA GLU A 11 -24.54 -18.09 3.89
C GLU A 11 -24.68 -16.90 2.93
N GLU A 12 -25.88 -16.57 2.49
CA GLU A 12 -26.11 -15.38 1.64
C GLU A 12 -25.78 -14.09 2.36
N VAL A 13 -26.20 -13.94 3.61
CA VAL A 13 -25.87 -12.76 4.43
C VAL A 13 -24.36 -12.65 4.61
N GLN A 14 -23.65 -13.75 4.87
CA GLN A 14 -22.19 -13.74 4.97
C GLN A 14 -21.52 -13.32 3.66
N ARG A 15 -21.96 -13.82 2.52
CA ARG A 15 -21.41 -13.44 1.20
C ARG A 15 -21.63 -11.96 0.90
N ILE A 16 -22.79 -11.40 1.26
CA ILE A 16 -23.07 -9.97 1.07
C ILE A 16 -22.13 -9.15 1.96
N GLN A 17 -22.00 -9.50 3.23
CA GLN A 17 -21.09 -8.82 4.17
C GLN A 17 -19.62 -8.90 3.72
N ASP A 18 -19.17 -10.05 3.23
CA ASP A 18 -17.80 -10.22 2.77
C ASP A 18 -17.51 -9.36 1.53
N ARG A 19 -18.45 -9.22 0.62
CA ARG A 19 -18.34 -8.32 -0.54
C ARG A 19 -18.26 -6.85 -0.12
N GLU A 20 -19.05 -6.45 0.86
CA GLU A 20 -18.97 -5.08 1.41
C GLU A 20 -17.63 -4.81 2.10
N HIS A 21 -17.12 -5.76 2.89
CA HIS A 21 -15.81 -5.64 3.52
C HIS A 21 -14.68 -5.57 2.49
N LEU A 22 -14.75 -6.37 1.42
CA LEU A 22 -13.77 -6.28 0.32
C LEU A 22 -13.83 -4.92 -0.39
N ARG A 23 -15.02 -4.37 -0.60
CA ARG A 23 -15.19 -3.03 -1.18
C ARG A 23 -14.58 -1.95 -0.29
N LEU A 24 -14.86 -2.01 1.01
CA LEU A 24 -14.26 -1.10 1.99
C LEU A 24 -12.74 -1.22 2.04
N LEU A 25 -12.21 -2.45 1.93
CA LEU A 25 -10.77 -2.70 1.87
C LEU A 25 -10.14 -2.05 0.64
N VAL A 26 -10.75 -2.17 -0.53
CA VAL A 26 -10.28 -1.52 -1.76
C VAL A 26 -10.26 0.00 -1.61
N ILE A 27 -11.34 0.58 -1.10
CA ILE A 27 -11.43 2.03 -0.86
C ILE A 27 -10.36 2.46 0.14
N GLY A 28 -10.20 1.72 1.24
CA GLY A 28 -9.17 1.97 2.25
C GLY A 28 -7.76 2.00 1.67
N HIS A 29 -7.43 1.06 0.80
CA HIS A 29 -6.12 1.04 0.12
C HIS A 29 -5.92 2.24 -0.80
N TYR A 30 -6.93 2.66 -1.55
CA TYR A 30 -6.82 3.82 -2.44
C TYR A 30 -6.72 5.13 -1.66
N VAL A 31 -7.53 5.30 -0.62
CA VAL A 31 -7.46 6.48 0.25
C VAL A 31 -6.12 6.56 0.95
N TYR A 32 -5.66 5.45 1.53
CA TYR A 32 -4.37 5.40 2.21
C TYR A 32 -3.19 5.63 1.24
N ALA A 33 -3.22 5.06 0.03
CA ALA A 33 -2.21 5.30 -0.99
C ALA A 33 -2.15 6.79 -1.39
N GLY A 34 -3.31 7.45 -1.57
CA GLY A 34 -3.38 8.87 -1.88
C GLY A 34 -2.83 9.75 -0.75
N ILE A 35 -3.20 9.45 0.49
CA ILE A 35 -2.68 10.16 1.67
C ILE A 35 -1.16 9.94 1.79
N SER A 36 -0.69 8.70 1.64
CA SER A 36 0.74 8.39 1.71
C SER A 36 1.54 9.10 0.62
N ALA A 37 1.04 9.14 -0.62
CA ALA A 37 1.66 9.88 -1.72
C ALA A 37 1.74 11.38 -1.41
N LEU A 38 0.69 11.96 -0.83
CA LEU A 38 0.69 13.36 -0.45
C LEU A 38 1.73 13.64 0.65
N PHE A 39 1.81 12.79 1.67
CA PHE A 39 2.80 12.94 2.74
C PHE A 39 4.24 12.69 2.25
N SER A 40 4.43 11.86 1.23
CA SER A 40 5.76 11.61 0.65
C SER A 40 6.33 12.82 -0.09
N LEU A 41 5.51 13.82 -0.44
CA LEU A 41 5.98 15.09 -1.00
C LEU A 41 6.75 15.95 0.03
N PHE A 42 6.51 15.74 1.33
CA PHE A 42 7.16 16.53 2.39
C PHE A 42 8.69 16.47 2.33
N PRO A 43 9.35 15.33 2.11
CA PRO A 43 10.80 15.25 1.93
C PRO A 43 11.38 16.07 0.77
N LEU A 44 10.56 16.46 -0.23
CA LEU A 44 11.03 17.35 -1.30
C LEU A 44 11.47 18.73 -0.79
N VAL A 45 10.96 19.17 0.35
CA VAL A 45 11.43 20.40 1.00
C VAL A 45 12.91 20.27 1.37
N TYR A 46 13.33 19.09 1.86
CA TYR A 46 14.74 18.81 2.17
C TYR A 46 15.60 18.74 0.90
N VAL A 47 15.05 18.19 -0.19
CA VAL A 47 15.71 18.19 -1.49
C VAL A 47 15.91 19.62 -1.98
N GLY A 48 14.86 20.45 -1.94
CA GLY A 48 14.92 21.85 -2.36
C GLY A 48 15.92 22.66 -1.54
N PHE A 49 15.88 22.54 -0.22
CA PHE A 49 16.81 23.20 0.67
C PHE A 49 18.25 22.73 0.47
N GLY A 50 18.45 21.43 0.32
CA GLY A 50 19.76 20.83 0.06
C GLY A 50 20.37 21.29 -1.26
N LEU A 51 19.55 21.34 -2.33
CA LEU A 51 19.99 21.88 -3.62
C LEU A 51 20.32 23.38 -3.54
N LEU A 52 19.51 24.16 -2.83
CA LEU A 52 19.77 25.58 -2.62
C LEU A 52 21.13 25.81 -1.94
N MET A 53 21.43 25.04 -0.88
CA MET A 53 22.72 25.10 -0.20
C MET A 53 23.88 24.63 -1.08
N ALA A 54 23.66 23.61 -1.92
CA ALA A 54 24.69 23.08 -2.81
C ALA A 54 25.02 24.04 -3.96
N LEU A 55 24.01 24.75 -4.50
CA LEU A 55 24.16 25.63 -5.66
C LEU A 55 24.51 27.10 -5.30
N ALA A 56 24.28 27.51 -4.04
CA ALA A 56 24.55 28.86 -3.57
C ALA A 56 25.70 28.88 -2.53
N PRO A 57 26.93 28.61 -2.93
CA PRO A 57 28.07 28.46 -2.00
C PRO A 57 28.44 29.77 -1.25
N SER A 58 28.05 30.94 -1.77
CA SER A 58 28.37 32.23 -1.19
C SER A 58 27.61 32.57 0.09
N ALA A 59 26.38 32.01 0.25
CA ALA A 59 25.55 32.25 1.43
C ALA A 59 26.04 31.48 2.68
N GLY A 60 26.79 30.39 2.49
CA GLY A 60 27.26 29.52 3.57
C GLY A 60 28.75 29.71 3.90
N ALA A 61 29.56 30.30 2.98
CA ALA A 61 30.98 30.47 3.15
C ALA A 61 31.37 31.47 4.29
N ALA A 62 30.47 32.39 4.59
CA ALA A 62 30.67 33.34 5.69
C ALA A 62 30.48 32.74 7.10
N ALA A 63 29.85 31.57 7.21
CA ALA A 63 29.51 30.92 8.48
C ALA A 63 30.44 29.74 8.85
N SER A 64 31.36 29.32 7.95
CA SER A 64 32.22 28.15 8.17
C SER A 64 33.58 28.52 8.76
N GLY A 65 33.64 28.72 10.06
CA GLY A 65 34.86 28.68 10.82
C GLY A 65 35.48 27.27 10.86
N GLY A 66 36.04 26.77 9.74
CA GLY A 66 36.81 25.52 9.69
C GLY A 66 36.04 24.20 9.62
N GLY A 67 34.73 24.24 9.39
CA GLY A 67 33.90 23.03 9.18
C GLY A 67 33.90 22.53 7.72
N PRO A 68 33.33 21.35 7.46
CA PRO A 68 33.16 20.84 6.08
C PRO A 68 32.33 21.82 5.23
N PRO A 69 32.65 21.89 3.91
CA PRO A 69 31.98 22.83 3.01
C PRO A 69 30.48 22.69 3.05
N PRO A 70 29.69 23.78 3.12
CA PRO A 70 28.23 23.74 3.17
C PRO A 70 27.58 22.99 1.97
N GLN A 71 28.28 22.90 0.86
CA GLN A 71 27.87 22.13 -0.32
C GLN A 71 27.73 20.64 -0.04
N ILE A 72 28.63 20.05 0.78
CA ILE A 72 28.58 18.62 1.14
C ILE A 72 27.32 18.33 1.98
N PHE A 73 26.99 19.20 2.92
CA PHE A 73 25.76 19.11 3.71
C PHE A 73 24.52 19.26 2.83
N GLY A 74 24.53 20.25 1.91
CA GLY A 74 23.45 20.45 0.96
C GLY A 74 23.19 19.21 0.10
N LEU A 75 24.25 18.62 -0.44
CA LEU A 75 24.14 17.40 -1.24
C LEU A 75 23.66 16.21 -0.40
N PHE A 76 24.10 16.08 0.85
CA PHE A 76 23.64 15.05 1.77
C PHE A 76 22.16 15.18 2.06
N PHE A 77 21.64 16.38 2.37
CA PHE A 77 20.23 16.63 2.60
C PHE A 77 19.38 16.34 1.35
N ALA A 78 19.87 16.75 0.17
CA ALA A 78 19.20 16.47 -1.10
C ALA A 78 19.14 14.96 -1.38
N ALA A 79 20.23 14.23 -1.15
CA ALA A 79 20.28 12.79 -1.36
C ALA A 79 19.37 12.01 -0.39
N VAL A 80 19.42 12.34 0.89
CA VAL A 80 18.58 11.71 1.92
C VAL A 80 17.10 12.04 1.69
N GLY A 81 16.77 13.31 1.45
CA GLY A 81 15.39 13.73 1.14
C GLY A 81 14.85 13.05 -0.11
N GLY A 82 15.67 12.96 -1.16
CA GLY A 82 15.32 12.25 -2.40
C GLY A 82 15.11 10.75 -2.20
N ALA A 83 15.96 10.10 -1.41
CA ALA A 83 15.80 8.68 -1.08
C ALA A 83 14.50 8.42 -0.30
N ILE A 84 14.19 9.22 0.71
CA ILE A 84 12.96 9.11 1.50
C ILE A 84 11.74 9.36 0.62
N PHE A 85 11.78 10.36 -0.25
CA PHE A 85 10.72 10.63 -1.21
C PHE A 85 10.46 9.43 -2.13
N LEU A 86 11.49 8.88 -2.76
CA LEU A 86 11.36 7.73 -3.66
C LEU A 86 10.83 6.49 -2.95
N LEU A 87 11.28 6.24 -1.71
CA LEU A 87 10.75 5.14 -0.90
C LEU A 87 9.26 5.36 -0.58
N GLY A 88 8.87 6.56 -0.20
CA GLY A 88 7.48 6.92 0.09
C GLY A 88 6.56 6.74 -1.12
N GLU A 89 6.96 7.24 -2.29
CA GLU A 89 6.21 7.07 -3.53
C GLU A 89 6.12 5.60 -3.96
N THR A 90 7.20 4.85 -3.80
CA THR A 90 7.20 3.42 -4.10
C THR A 90 6.19 2.68 -3.21
N MET A 91 6.17 2.96 -1.91
CA MET A 91 5.22 2.37 -0.98
C MET A 91 3.77 2.77 -1.29
N ALA A 92 3.52 4.03 -1.65
CA ALA A 92 2.20 4.50 -2.07
C ALA A 92 1.73 3.79 -3.34
N ALA A 93 2.60 3.63 -4.34
CA ALA A 93 2.32 2.90 -5.56
C ALA A 93 2.03 1.41 -5.30
N LEU A 94 2.83 0.75 -4.46
CA LEU A 94 2.60 -0.65 -4.06
C LEU A 94 1.27 -0.82 -3.33
N THR A 95 0.91 0.11 -2.44
CA THR A 95 -0.38 0.09 -1.73
C THR A 95 -1.55 0.29 -2.70
N TYR A 96 -1.40 1.18 -3.68
CA TYR A 96 -2.40 1.35 -4.74
C TYR A 96 -2.57 0.05 -5.57
N LEU A 97 -1.47 -0.59 -5.95
CA LEU A 97 -1.49 -1.87 -6.67
C LEU A 97 -2.11 -2.99 -5.83
N ALA A 98 -1.88 -3.00 -4.51
CA ALA A 98 -2.54 -3.93 -3.61
C ALA A 98 -4.06 -3.74 -3.62
N GLY A 99 -4.55 -2.50 -3.53
CA GLY A 99 -5.98 -2.18 -3.68
C GLY A 99 -6.57 -2.65 -5.01
N ARG A 100 -5.83 -2.46 -6.10
CA ARG A 100 -6.22 -2.97 -7.43
C ARG A 100 -6.26 -4.50 -7.47
N SER A 101 -5.30 -5.17 -6.85
CA SER A 101 -5.24 -6.63 -6.76
C SER A 101 -6.41 -7.21 -5.96
N VAL A 102 -6.83 -6.56 -4.87
CA VAL A 102 -8.04 -6.91 -4.12
C VAL A 102 -9.28 -6.79 -5.02
N LYS A 103 -9.41 -5.68 -5.77
CA LYS A 103 -10.53 -5.46 -6.70
C LYS A 103 -10.59 -6.53 -7.78
N GLN A 104 -9.45 -6.98 -8.29
CA GLN A 104 -9.35 -8.01 -9.33
C GLN A 104 -9.33 -9.44 -8.77
N ARG A 105 -9.37 -9.60 -7.45
CA ARG A 105 -9.24 -10.89 -6.74
C ARG A 105 -7.98 -11.67 -7.13
N LYS A 106 -6.91 -10.96 -7.50
CA LYS A 106 -5.61 -11.53 -7.87
C LYS A 106 -4.61 -11.42 -6.72
N SER A 107 -3.67 -12.35 -6.66
CA SER A 107 -2.47 -12.27 -5.81
C SER A 107 -2.74 -11.95 -4.34
N ARG A 108 -3.54 -12.79 -3.65
CA ARG A 108 -3.83 -12.68 -2.22
C ARG A 108 -2.57 -12.49 -1.38
N VAL A 109 -1.49 -13.25 -1.71
CA VAL A 109 -0.20 -13.18 -1.00
C VAL A 109 0.42 -11.79 -1.11
N PHE A 110 0.39 -11.18 -2.30
CA PHE A 110 0.90 -9.82 -2.51
C PHE A 110 0.19 -8.80 -1.63
N VAL A 111 -1.15 -8.86 -1.58
CA VAL A 111 -1.95 -7.96 -0.72
C VAL A 111 -1.62 -8.15 0.76
N MET A 112 -1.42 -9.40 1.21
CA MET A 112 -1.02 -9.69 2.59
C MET A 112 0.37 -9.13 2.91
N VAL A 113 1.33 -9.26 2.00
CA VAL A 113 2.70 -8.73 2.18
C VAL A 113 2.66 -7.21 2.28
N ILE A 114 1.95 -6.53 1.37
CA ILE A 114 1.82 -5.07 1.43
C ILE A 114 1.06 -4.64 2.69
N GLY A 115 0.02 -5.37 3.10
CA GLY A 115 -0.68 -5.15 4.37
C GLY A 115 0.25 -5.25 5.57
N ALA A 116 1.15 -6.24 5.60
CA ALA A 116 2.15 -6.40 6.65
C ALA A 116 3.15 -5.21 6.69
N ILE A 117 3.63 -4.78 5.53
CA ILE A 117 4.52 -3.62 5.43
C ILE A 117 3.80 -2.36 5.90
N ASN A 118 2.54 -2.17 5.50
CA ASN A 118 1.74 -1.03 5.93
C ASN A 118 1.49 -1.03 7.45
N CYS A 119 1.45 -2.19 8.13
CA CYS A 119 1.34 -2.25 9.59
C CYS A 119 2.48 -1.52 10.32
N LEU A 120 3.65 -1.37 9.71
CA LEU A 120 4.77 -0.63 10.28
C LEU A 120 4.53 0.88 10.28
N ASN A 121 3.57 1.36 9.52
CA ASN A 121 3.30 2.78 9.30
C ASN A 121 2.13 3.25 10.22
N MET A 122 2.43 3.46 11.50
CA MET A 122 1.45 3.88 12.51
C MET A 122 0.95 5.32 12.29
N PRO A 123 -0.33 5.64 12.58
CA PRO A 123 -1.40 4.74 13.02
C PRO A 123 -2.27 4.18 11.89
N LEU A 124 -2.37 4.87 10.75
CA LEU A 124 -3.31 4.55 9.67
C LEU A 124 -2.93 3.26 8.92
N GLY A 125 -1.64 3.06 8.69
CA GLY A 125 -1.14 1.85 8.03
C GLY A 125 -1.39 0.59 8.84
N THR A 126 -1.24 0.68 10.17
CA THR A 126 -1.54 -0.44 11.09
C THR A 126 -3.01 -0.83 11.03
N LEU A 127 -3.93 0.15 11.06
CA LEU A 127 -5.36 -0.12 10.93
C LEU A 127 -5.70 -0.81 9.61
N LEU A 128 -5.17 -0.28 8.50
CA LEU A 128 -5.40 -0.86 7.17
C LEU A 128 -4.80 -2.25 7.05
N GLY A 129 -3.58 -2.45 7.55
CA GLY A 129 -2.89 -3.73 7.50
C GLY A 129 -3.61 -4.81 8.32
N VAL A 130 -4.00 -4.51 9.57
CA VAL A 130 -4.79 -5.43 10.42
C VAL A 130 -6.12 -5.76 9.76
N PHE A 131 -6.84 -4.76 9.24
CA PHE A 131 -8.11 -4.98 8.56
C PHE A 131 -7.92 -5.86 7.31
N THR A 132 -6.83 -5.66 6.56
CA THR A 132 -6.45 -6.50 5.42
C THR A 132 -6.28 -7.96 5.84
N PHE A 133 -5.55 -8.22 6.92
CA PHE A 133 -5.36 -9.57 7.43
C PHE A 133 -6.67 -10.21 7.88
N VAL A 134 -7.49 -9.50 8.64
CA VAL A 134 -8.78 -10.01 9.13
C VAL A 134 -9.71 -10.38 7.98
N VAL A 135 -9.82 -9.53 6.97
CA VAL A 135 -10.71 -9.78 5.82
C VAL A 135 -10.18 -10.91 4.95
N LEU A 136 -8.87 -10.91 4.61
CA LEU A 136 -8.28 -11.92 3.73
C LEU A 136 -8.05 -13.29 4.41
N SER A 137 -8.10 -13.37 5.73
CA SER A 137 -8.00 -14.65 6.47
C SER A 137 -9.32 -15.43 6.51
N ARG A 138 -10.46 -14.78 6.20
CA ARG A 138 -11.76 -15.46 6.17
C ARG A 138 -11.81 -16.53 5.07
N GLN A 139 -12.34 -17.70 5.41
CA GLN A 139 -12.41 -18.83 4.48
C GLN A 139 -13.28 -18.54 3.25
N THR A 140 -14.36 -17.79 3.41
CA THR A 140 -15.25 -17.36 2.32
C THR A 140 -14.54 -16.46 1.31
N VAL A 141 -13.75 -15.49 1.79
CA VAL A 141 -12.93 -14.60 0.95
C VAL A 141 -11.83 -15.40 0.25
N ARG A 142 -11.19 -16.34 0.97
CA ARG A 142 -10.18 -17.23 0.40
C ARG A 142 -10.72 -18.03 -0.79
N ALA A 143 -11.89 -18.63 -0.64
CA ALA A 143 -12.55 -19.38 -1.71
C ALA A 143 -12.85 -18.51 -2.95
N GLU A 144 -13.23 -17.24 -2.76
CA GLU A 144 -13.44 -16.30 -3.87
C GLU A 144 -12.16 -15.98 -4.67
N PHE A 145 -11.01 -15.89 -3.99
CA PHE A 145 -9.71 -15.70 -4.66
C PHE A 145 -9.24 -17.00 -5.36
N GLU A 146 -9.49 -18.16 -4.78
CA GLU A 146 -9.16 -19.46 -5.36
C GLU A 146 -10.09 -19.78 -6.56
N GLY A 147 -11.39 -19.46 -6.48
CA GLY A 147 -12.33 -19.60 -7.58
C GLY A 147 -12.02 -18.69 -8.77
N ALA A 148 -11.61 -17.46 -8.54
CA ALA A 148 -11.21 -16.54 -9.60
C ALA A 148 -9.93 -16.98 -10.36
N LEU A 149 -9.08 -17.81 -9.75
CA LEU A 149 -7.92 -18.42 -10.40
C LEU A 149 -8.30 -19.62 -11.26
N GLN A 150 -9.43 -20.30 -10.94
CA GLN A 150 -9.95 -21.43 -11.73
C GLN A 150 -10.79 -20.98 -12.93
N GLU A 151 -11.33 -19.77 -12.90
CA GLU A 151 -12.04 -19.16 -14.03
C GLU A 151 -11.11 -18.46 -15.05
N ASP A 152 -9.79 -18.66 -14.97
CA ASP A 152 -8.86 -18.15 -15.98
C ASP A 152 -9.16 -18.84 -17.33
N PRO A 153 -9.59 -18.09 -18.37
CA PRO A 153 -9.99 -18.66 -19.66
C PRO A 153 -8.86 -19.42 -20.39
N VAL A 154 -7.64 -19.35 -19.88
CA VAL A 154 -6.51 -20.14 -20.37
C VAL A 154 -6.62 -21.60 -19.92
N ALA A 155 -7.14 -21.88 -18.72
CA ALA A 155 -7.36 -23.25 -18.22
C ALA A 155 -8.50 -23.99 -18.97
N ALA A 156 -9.50 -23.25 -19.47
CA ALA A 156 -10.59 -23.80 -20.25
C ALA A 156 -10.22 -24.14 -21.71
N ARG A 157 -9.00 -23.82 -22.15
CA ARG A 157 -8.59 -23.97 -23.55
C ARG A 157 -7.89 -25.29 -23.86
N TRP A 158 -7.60 -26.10 -22.87
CA TRP A 158 -7.00 -27.42 -23.07
C TRP A 158 -8.02 -28.49 -22.70
N PRO A 159 -8.69 -29.13 -23.67
CA PRO A 159 -9.49 -30.32 -23.36
C PRO A 159 -8.53 -31.39 -22.85
N GLU A 160 -8.89 -32.01 -21.72
CA GLU A 160 -8.18 -33.18 -21.18
C GLU A 160 -8.01 -34.23 -22.29
N PRO A 161 -6.79 -34.79 -22.46
CA PRO A 161 -6.61 -35.85 -23.44
C PRO A 161 -7.43 -37.07 -23.02
N VAL A 162 -8.27 -37.55 -23.92
CA VAL A 162 -9.07 -38.77 -23.81
C VAL A 162 -8.16 -39.99 -23.78
#